data_015a4392b82976c07bfae6c02e77475c
#
_entry.id   015a4392b82976c07bfae6c02e77475c
#
_cell.length_a   1.000
_cell.length_b   1.000
_cell.length_c   1.000
_cell.angle_alpha   90.00
_cell.angle_beta   90.00
_cell.angle_gamma   90.00
#
_symmetry.space_group_name_H-M   'P 1'
#
loop_
_entity.id
_entity.type
_entity.pdbx_description
1 polymer ?
#
loop_
_entity_poly.entity_id
_entity_poly.type
_entity_poly.pdbx_seq_one_letter_code
_entity_poly.pdbx_strand_id
1 'polypeptide(L)'
;AVVGVAMVSFGLPVPLACLLGLAAATACGLLNGALVAYLSLPSFIVTLGMLEMARGLGYLVTDSRTMYIGASIQTLATPLPVIGVSAALLVALLLVFAAAFALNRTVFGRRIVAIGTNEHAARMSGIDARPYRLLVLALSGLLAGLGGIFNAAYLGSADPNAGIGLELAAIAAAVIGGTSLLG
;
A
#
# COMPACT_ATOMS: atom_id res chain seq x y z
N ALA A 1 -7.81 9.96 3.40
CA ALA A 1 -8.52 11.01 2.67
C ALA A 1 -9.68 10.43 1.84
N VAL A 2 -9.46 9.58 0.80
CA VAL A 2 -10.52 9.05 -0.10
C VAL A 2 -11.68 8.40 0.68
N VAL A 3 -11.38 7.54 1.65
CA VAL A 3 -12.42 6.89 2.49
C VAL A 3 -13.22 7.92 3.30
N GLY A 4 -12.54 8.91 3.88
CA GLY A 4 -13.20 9.97 4.63
C GLY A 4 -14.18 10.77 3.78
N VAL A 5 -13.74 11.21 2.61
CA VAL A 5 -14.59 11.96 1.68
C VAL A 5 -15.74 11.10 1.16
N ALA A 6 -15.48 9.84 0.81
CA ALA A 6 -16.53 8.93 0.34
C ALA A 6 -17.64 8.73 1.39
N MET A 7 -17.27 8.62 2.67
CA MET A 7 -18.25 8.43 3.75
C MET A 7 -18.92 9.74 4.19
N VAL A 8 -18.14 10.82 4.37
CA VAL A 8 -18.65 12.07 4.95
C VAL A 8 -19.36 12.92 3.90
N SER A 9 -18.78 13.08 2.70
CA SER A 9 -19.34 13.95 1.66
C SER A 9 -20.38 13.24 0.78
N PHE A 10 -20.22 11.95 0.49
CA PHE A 10 -21.12 11.20 -0.35
C PHE A 10 -22.03 10.22 0.39
N GLY A 11 -21.88 10.08 1.72
CA GLY A 11 -22.72 9.18 2.51
C GLY A 11 -22.63 7.70 2.13
N LEU A 12 -21.53 7.28 1.53
CA LEU A 12 -21.37 5.92 1.05
C LEU A 12 -21.19 4.93 2.21
N PRO A 13 -21.69 3.69 2.08
CA PRO A 13 -21.50 2.66 3.09
C PRO A 13 -20.01 2.29 3.22
N VAL A 14 -19.58 1.90 4.43
CA VAL A 14 -18.18 1.58 4.77
C VAL A 14 -17.51 0.65 3.74
N PRO A 15 -18.13 -0.48 3.30
CA PRO A 15 -17.46 -1.37 2.35
C PRO A 15 -17.14 -0.69 1.02
N LEU A 16 -18.06 0.13 0.51
CA LEU A 16 -17.88 0.81 -0.77
C LEU A 16 -16.80 1.90 -0.67
N ALA A 17 -16.79 2.66 0.43
CA ALA A 17 -15.76 3.66 0.71
C ALA A 17 -14.36 3.02 0.82
N CYS A 18 -14.25 1.86 1.50
CA CYS A 18 -13.00 1.11 1.59
C CYS A 18 -12.54 0.59 0.21
N LEU A 19 -13.45 0.08 -0.61
CA LEU A 19 -13.12 -0.34 -1.98
C LEU A 19 -12.60 0.81 -2.83
N LEU A 20 -13.22 1.99 -2.75
CA LEU A 20 -12.74 3.20 -3.44
C LEU A 20 -11.36 3.62 -2.94
N GLY A 21 -11.10 3.57 -1.64
CA GLY A 21 -9.79 3.83 -1.05
C GLY A 21 -8.72 2.87 -1.55
N LEU A 22 -9.03 1.57 -1.59
CA LEU A 22 -8.14 0.54 -2.13
C LEU A 22 -7.89 0.72 -3.62
N ALA A 23 -8.94 1.02 -4.39
CA ALA A 23 -8.82 1.26 -5.83
C ALA A 23 -7.92 2.47 -6.11
N ALA A 24 -8.09 3.58 -5.38
CA ALA A 24 -7.25 4.77 -5.51
C ALA A 24 -5.80 4.47 -5.16
N ALA A 25 -5.54 3.78 -4.05
CA ALA A 25 -4.18 3.41 -3.64
C ALA A 25 -3.51 2.45 -4.64
N THR A 26 -4.28 1.48 -5.16
CA THR A 26 -3.79 0.55 -6.20
C THR A 26 -3.51 1.29 -7.51
N ALA A 27 -4.36 2.24 -7.89
CA ALA A 27 -4.13 3.07 -9.08
C ALA A 27 -2.83 3.91 -8.96
N CYS A 28 -2.56 4.51 -7.79
CA CYS A 28 -1.28 5.17 -7.53
C CYS A 28 -0.10 4.20 -7.65
N GLY A 29 -0.24 2.98 -7.12
CA GLY A 29 0.77 1.93 -7.26
C GLY A 29 0.99 1.50 -8.71
N LEU A 30 -0.08 1.36 -9.50
CA LEU A 30 -0.02 1.06 -10.93
C LEU A 30 0.65 2.19 -11.73
N LEU A 31 0.35 3.45 -11.43
CA LEU A 31 1.00 4.61 -12.05
C LEU A 31 2.51 4.59 -11.77
N ASN A 32 2.91 4.40 -10.51
CA ASN A 32 4.32 4.23 -10.15
C ASN A 32 4.96 3.08 -10.92
N GLY A 33 4.27 1.93 -10.96
CA GLY A 33 4.74 0.75 -11.69
C GLY A 33 4.91 1.00 -13.18
N ALA A 34 3.98 1.72 -13.80
CA ALA A 34 4.05 2.07 -15.21
C ALA A 34 5.24 3.00 -15.50
N LEU A 35 5.43 4.06 -14.69
CA LEU A 35 6.55 4.99 -14.85
C LEU A 35 7.90 4.29 -14.70
N VAL A 36 8.03 3.41 -13.70
CA VAL A 36 9.27 2.65 -13.46
C VAL A 36 9.52 1.60 -14.54
N ALA A 37 8.48 0.84 -14.92
CA ALA A 37 8.63 -0.29 -15.82
C ALA A 37 8.80 0.11 -17.29
N TYR A 38 8.11 1.15 -17.75
CA TYR A 38 8.08 1.53 -19.15
C TYR A 38 8.94 2.75 -19.47
N LEU A 39 9.05 3.73 -18.54
CA LEU A 39 9.93 4.89 -18.74
C LEU A 39 11.32 4.69 -18.13
N SER A 40 11.57 3.55 -17.48
CA SER A 40 12.86 3.22 -16.85
C SER A 40 13.34 4.28 -15.85
N LEU A 41 12.40 4.96 -15.18
CA LEU A 41 12.71 5.93 -14.16
C LEU A 41 13.13 5.23 -12.86
N PRO A 42 14.06 5.81 -12.07
CA PRO A 42 14.43 5.27 -10.77
C PRO A 42 13.20 5.17 -9.86
N SER A 43 12.92 3.98 -9.32
CA SER A 43 11.72 3.71 -8.50
C SER A 43 11.63 4.63 -7.28
N PHE A 44 12.77 4.93 -6.66
CA PHE A 44 12.84 5.81 -5.50
C PHE A 44 12.33 7.23 -5.80
N ILE A 45 12.75 7.82 -6.93
CA ILE A 45 12.33 9.17 -7.34
C ILE A 45 10.83 9.20 -7.65
N VAL A 46 10.34 8.19 -8.39
CA VAL A 46 8.92 8.09 -8.76
C VAL A 46 8.04 7.94 -7.52
N THR A 47 8.42 7.09 -6.58
CA THR A 47 7.63 6.86 -5.36
C THR A 47 7.64 8.05 -4.41
N LEU A 48 8.76 8.78 -4.30
CA LEU A 48 8.79 10.05 -3.55
C LEU A 48 7.90 11.12 -4.20
N GLY A 49 7.95 11.26 -5.52
CA GLY A 49 7.05 12.17 -6.23
C GLY A 49 5.57 11.82 -6.00
N MET A 50 5.22 10.54 -6.06
CA MET A 50 3.86 10.08 -5.78
C MET A 50 3.45 10.32 -4.32
N LEU A 51 4.36 10.20 -3.36
CA LEU A 51 4.10 10.49 -1.95
C LEU A 51 3.66 11.95 -1.78
N GLU A 52 4.40 12.90 -2.34
CA GLU A 52 4.06 14.31 -2.25
C GLU A 52 2.77 14.65 -3.03
N MET A 53 2.55 14.04 -4.20
CA MET A 53 1.31 14.19 -4.96
C MET A 53 0.10 13.65 -4.17
N ALA A 54 0.21 12.44 -3.60
CA ALA A 54 -0.86 11.83 -2.82
C ALA A 54 -1.17 12.65 -1.55
N ARG A 55 -0.15 13.20 -0.89
CA ARG A 55 -0.30 14.09 0.26
C ARG A 55 -1.01 15.38 -0.14
N GLY A 56 -0.55 16.04 -1.20
CA GLY A 56 -1.19 17.25 -1.73
C GLY A 56 -2.64 17.02 -2.12
N LEU A 57 -2.95 15.93 -2.82
CA LEU A 57 -4.33 15.54 -3.13
C LEU A 57 -5.15 15.25 -1.87
N GLY A 58 -4.53 14.66 -0.85
CA GLY A 58 -5.17 14.44 0.44
C GLY A 58 -5.65 15.75 1.06
N TYR A 59 -4.79 16.77 1.10
CA TYR A 59 -5.16 18.10 1.61
C TYR A 59 -6.25 18.77 0.79
N LEU A 60 -6.16 18.71 -0.54
CA LEU A 60 -7.16 19.32 -1.42
C LEU A 60 -8.54 18.68 -1.24
N VAL A 61 -8.61 17.36 -1.19
CA VAL A 61 -9.88 16.61 -1.12
C VAL A 61 -10.53 16.69 0.24
N THR A 62 -9.76 16.95 1.32
CA THR A 62 -10.29 17.11 2.69
C THR A 62 -10.41 18.56 3.12
N ASP A 63 -10.15 19.55 2.22
CA ASP A 63 -10.05 20.97 2.57
C ASP A 63 -9.09 21.22 3.75
N SER A 64 -8.01 20.45 3.85
CA SER A 64 -7.02 20.46 4.93
C SER A 64 -7.63 20.24 6.33
N ARG A 65 -8.79 19.58 6.42
CA ARG A 65 -9.48 19.30 7.67
C ARG A 65 -9.50 17.82 7.97
N THR A 66 -9.49 17.48 9.25
CA THR A 66 -9.74 16.12 9.71
C THR A 66 -11.22 15.79 9.53
N MET A 67 -11.52 14.76 8.76
CA MET A 67 -12.89 14.28 8.54
C MET A 67 -13.23 13.18 9.55
N TYR A 68 -14.14 13.47 10.46
CA TYR A 68 -14.60 12.48 11.43
C TYR A 68 -15.61 11.53 10.79
N ILE A 69 -15.27 10.25 10.76
CA ILE A 69 -16.08 9.18 10.12
C ILE A 69 -17.02 8.54 11.15
N GLY A 70 -16.64 8.60 12.43
CA GLY A 70 -17.44 8.07 13.55
C GLY A 70 -17.28 6.56 13.77
N ALA A 71 -18.19 5.99 14.57
CA ALA A 71 -18.13 4.62 15.04
C ALA A 71 -18.28 3.55 13.92
N SER A 72 -18.87 3.91 12.78
CA SER A 72 -19.14 2.96 11.71
C SER A 72 -17.88 2.30 11.14
N ILE A 73 -16.77 3.02 11.03
CA ILE A 73 -15.51 2.46 10.53
C ILE A 73 -14.68 1.81 11.66
N GLN A 74 -14.88 2.25 12.91
CA GLN A 74 -14.16 1.71 14.08
C GLN A 74 -14.43 0.22 14.30
N THR A 75 -15.57 -0.30 13.83
CA THR A 75 -15.88 -1.73 13.88
C THR A 75 -14.82 -2.60 13.23
N LEU A 76 -14.10 -2.06 12.22
CA LEU A 76 -12.99 -2.76 11.56
C LEU A 76 -11.73 -2.84 12.44
N ALA A 77 -11.60 -1.95 13.44
CA ALA A 77 -10.45 -1.90 14.34
C ALA A 77 -10.75 -2.51 15.72
N THR A 78 -12.03 -2.79 16.03
CA THR A 78 -12.40 -3.39 17.32
C THR A 78 -11.81 -4.79 17.48
N PRO A 79 -11.28 -5.13 18.67
CA PRO A 79 -10.83 -6.49 18.97
C PRO A 79 -11.99 -7.49 18.85
N LEU A 80 -11.71 -8.63 18.25
CA LEU A 80 -12.67 -9.73 18.19
C LEU A 80 -12.97 -10.25 19.61
N PRO A 81 -14.24 -10.29 20.03
CA PRO A 81 -14.61 -10.58 21.43
C PRO A 81 -14.18 -11.97 21.90
N VAL A 82 -13.90 -12.89 20.97
CA VAL A 82 -13.52 -14.29 21.30
C VAL A 82 -12.03 -14.44 21.57
N ILE A 83 -11.17 -13.66 20.89
CA ILE A 83 -9.72 -13.87 20.90
C ILE A 83 -8.98 -12.66 21.49
N GLY A 84 -9.64 -11.52 21.69
CA GLY A 84 -9.03 -10.27 22.18
C GLY A 84 -8.02 -9.65 21.22
N VAL A 85 -7.94 -10.15 19.98
CA VAL A 85 -6.97 -9.74 18.96
C VAL A 85 -7.63 -8.81 17.95
N SER A 86 -6.92 -7.76 17.57
CA SER A 86 -7.39 -6.80 16.54
C SER A 86 -7.49 -7.48 15.18
N ALA A 87 -8.56 -7.20 14.43
CA ALA A 87 -8.72 -7.68 13.06
C ALA A 87 -7.54 -7.25 12.16
N ALA A 88 -6.97 -6.07 12.40
CA ALA A 88 -5.80 -5.58 11.67
C ALA A 88 -4.59 -6.51 11.83
N LEU A 89 -4.34 -7.03 13.03
CA LEU A 89 -3.23 -7.97 13.28
C LEU A 89 -3.44 -9.30 12.56
N LEU A 90 -4.66 -9.83 12.55
CA LEU A 90 -4.97 -11.05 11.81
C LEU A 90 -4.77 -10.88 10.31
N VAL A 91 -5.23 -9.76 9.75
CA VAL A 91 -5.00 -9.43 8.34
C VAL A 91 -3.51 -9.26 8.05
N ALA A 92 -2.75 -8.59 8.92
CA ALA A 92 -1.31 -8.44 8.76
C ALA A 92 -0.59 -9.79 8.76
N LEU A 93 -0.91 -10.68 9.69
CA LEU A 93 -0.33 -12.03 9.72
C LEU A 93 -0.69 -12.83 8.47
N LEU A 94 -1.95 -12.80 8.05
CA LEU A 94 -2.40 -13.46 6.82
C LEU A 94 -1.63 -12.95 5.60
N LEU A 95 -1.43 -11.63 5.49
CA LEU A 95 -0.66 -11.02 4.41
C LEU A 95 0.81 -11.44 4.43
N VAL A 96 1.43 -11.53 5.61
CA VAL A 96 2.81 -12.02 5.75
C VAL A 96 2.91 -13.47 5.30
N PHE A 97 2.00 -14.35 5.74
CA PHE A 97 1.99 -15.75 5.31
C PHE A 97 1.72 -15.90 3.81
N ALA A 98 0.77 -15.11 3.27
CA ALA A 98 0.46 -15.10 1.84
C ALA A 98 1.66 -14.63 1.01
N ALA A 99 2.35 -13.58 1.44
CA ALA A 99 3.56 -13.07 0.78
C ALA A 99 4.71 -14.09 0.85
N ALA A 100 4.94 -14.70 2.01
CA ALA A 100 5.94 -15.75 2.18
C ALA A 100 5.63 -16.97 1.29
N PHE A 101 4.37 -17.40 1.22
CA PHE A 101 3.94 -18.46 0.33
C PHE A 101 4.14 -18.08 -1.14
N ALA A 102 3.71 -16.87 -1.54
CA ALA A 102 3.87 -16.39 -2.91
C ALA A 102 5.33 -16.34 -3.33
N LEU A 103 6.22 -15.84 -2.48
CA LEU A 103 7.65 -15.75 -2.78
C LEU A 103 8.32 -17.13 -2.84
N ASN A 104 8.04 -18.03 -1.90
CA ASN A 104 8.77 -19.28 -1.77
C ASN A 104 8.18 -20.43 -2.59
N ARG A 105 6.88 -20.41 -2.88
CA ARG A 105 6.17 -21.54 -3.47
C ARG A 105 5.62 -21.29 -4.88
N THR A 106 5.65 -20.06 -5.39
CA THR A 106 5.09 -19.76 -6.72
C THR A 106 6.16 -19.46 -7.77
N VAL A 107 5.79 -19.59 -9.04
CA VAL A 107 6.63 -19.21 -10.19
C VAL A 107 6.87 -17.69 -10.17
N PHE A 108 5.87 -16.93 -9.74
CA PHE A 108 5.95 -15.48 -9.61
C PHE A 108 7.08 -15.06 -8.66
N GLY A 109 7.13 -15.67 -7.47
CA GLY A 109 8.19 -15.39 -6.49
C GLY A 109 9.58 -15.74 -7.02
N ARG A 110 9.76 -16.92 -7.63
CA ARG A 110 11.04 -17.31 -8.22
C ARG A 110 11.54 -16.32 -9.28
N ARG A 111 10.63 -15.82 -10.13
CA ARG A 111 10.99 -14.84 -11.16
C ARG A 111 11.34 -13.48 -10.57
N ILE A 112 10.62 -13.02 -9.54
CA ILE A 112 10.95 -11.78 -8.82
C ILE A 112 12.34 -11.86 -8.20
N VAL A 113 12.64 -12.96 -7.51
CA VAL A 113 13.97 -13.18 -6.90
C VAL A 113 15.06 -13.22 -7.99
N ALA A 114 14.83 -13.93 -9.11
CA ALA A 114 15.77 -13.96 -10.22
C ALA A 114 16.04 -12.57 -10.82
N ILE A 115 14.99 -11.77 -11.02
CA ILE A 115 15.12 -10.38 -11.51
C ILE A 115 15.89 -9.51 -10.51
N GLY A 116 15.59 -9.65 -9.20
CA GLY A 116 16.26 -8.88 -8.15
C GLY A 116 17.73 -9.26 -8.00
N THR A 117 18.10 -10.52 -8.24
CA THR A 117 19.50 -10.98 -8.14
C THR A 117 20.33 -10.49 -9.32
N ASN A 118 19.84 -10.65 -10.55
CA ASN A 118 20.52 -10.19 -11.75
C ASN A 118 19.51 -10.04 -12.90
N GLU A 119 19.07 -8.81 -13.13
CA GLU A 119 18.08 -8.49 -14.16
C GLU A 119 18.61 -8.83 -15.57
N HIS A 120 19.90 -8.61 -15.84
CA HIS A 120 20.49 -8.90 -17.14
C HIS A 120 20.45 -10.40 -17.43
N ALA A 121 20.84 -11.23 -16.48
CA ALA A 121 20.78 -12.67 -16.61
C ALA A 121 19.34 -13.19 -16.74
N ALA A 122 18.40 -12.63 -15.98
CA ALA A 122 16.97 -12.98 -16.10
C ALA A 122 16.43 -12.64 -17.50
N ARG A 123 16.79 -11.48 -18.05
CA ARG A 123 16.41 -11.08 -19.42
C ARG A 123 17.01 -12.00 -20.49
N MET A 124 18.26 -12.39 -20.35
CA MET A 124 18.89 -13.36 -21.24
C MET A 124 18.21 -14.74 -21.20
N SER A 125 17.58 -15.07 -20.08
CA SER A 125 16.76 -16.28 -19.90
C SER A 125 15.31 -16.11 -20.37
N GLY A 126 14.98 -15.02 -21.07
CA GLY A 126 13.65 -14.75 -21.62
C GLY A 126 12.63 -14.21 -20.60
N ILE A 127 13.06 -13.76 -19.42
CA ILE A 127 12.17 -13.18 -18.40
C ILE A 127 12.12 -11.67 -18.60
N ASP A 128 10.94 -11.13 -18.99
CA ASP A 128 10.72 -9.67 -19.01
C ASP A 128 10.44 -9.15 -17.59
N ALA A 129 11.26 -8.22 -17.10
CA ALA A 129 11.13 -7.64 -15.77
C ALA A 129 9.98 -6.63 -15.64
N ARG A 130 9.52 -6.04 -16.76
CA ARG A 130 8.53 -4.95 -16.77
C ARG A 130 7.22 -5.31 -16.07
N PRO A 131 6.51 -6.41 -16.43
CA PRO A 131 5.25 -6.75 -15.78
C PRO A 131 5.42 -7.07 -14.28
N TYR A 132 6.57 -7.61 -13.88
CA TYR A 132 6.85 -7.90 -12.47
C TYR A 132 7.04 -6.62 -11.66
N ARG A 133 7.77 -5.63 -12.18
CA ARG A 133 7.92 -4.31 -11.55
C ARG A 133 6.59 -3.61 -11.38
N LEU A 134 5.76 -3.63 -12.43
CA LEU A 134 4.41 -3.04 -12.40
C LEU A 134 3.55 -3.70 -11.32
N LEU A 135 3.51 -5.04 -11.29
CA LEU A 135 2.71 -5.79 -10.32
C LEU A 135 3.19 -5.59 -8.88
N VAL A 136 4.50 -5.57 -8.63
CA VAL A 136 5.06 -5.35 -7.29
C VAL A 136 4.69 -3.97 -6.77
N LEU A 137 4.80 -2.92 -7.59
CA LEU A 137 4.43 -1.56 -7.19
C LEU A 137 2.91 -1.39 -7.04
N ALA A 138 2.11 -2.07 -7.85
CA ALA A 138 0.65 -2.13 -7.67
C ALA A 138 0.26 -2.81 -6.36
N LEU A 139 0.88 -3.94 -6.04
CA LEU A 139 0.68 -4.64 -4.76
C LEU A 139 1.12 -3.77 -3.57
N SER A 140 2.25 -3.06 -3.69
CA SER A 140 2.69 -2.10 -2.67
C SER A 140 1.65 -1.02 -2.42
N GLY A 141 1.07 -0.43 -3.48
CA GLY A 141 -0.02 0.54 -3.38
C GLY A 141 -1.27 -0.04 -2.70
N LEU A 142 -1.66 -1.26 -3.07
CA LEU A 142 -2.79 -1.95 -2.44
C LEU A 142 -2.56 -2.19 -0.94
N LEU A 143 -1.38 -2.67 -0.55
CA LEU A 143 -1.03 -2.90 0.86
C LEU A 143 -0.97 -1.59 1.64
N ALA A 144 -0.45 -0.52 1.05
CA ALA A 144 -0.47 0.82 1.66
C ALA A 144 -1.91 1.32 1.86
N GLY A 145 -2.80 1.08 0.89
CA GLY A 145 -4.23 1.38 1.00
C GLY A 145 -4.90 0.62 2.14
N LEU A 146 -4.61 -0.67 2.30
CA LEU A 146 -5.09 -1.47 3.44
C LEU A 146 -4.61 -0.89 4.77
N GLY A 147 -3.33 -0.58 4.89
CA GLY A 147 -2.77 0.07 6.08
C GLY A 147 -3.45 1.40 6.39
N GLY A 148 -3.71 2.21 5.37
CA GLY A 148 -4.43 3.48 5.50
C GLY A 148 -5.88 3.33 5.97
N ILE A 149 -6.59 2.29 5.53
CA ILE A 149 -7.95 1.98 5.99
C ILE A 149 -7.95 1.58 7.46
N PHE A 150 -7.05 0.68 7.87
CA PHE A 150 -6.94 0.30 9.29
C PHE A 150 -6.53 1.46 10.17
N ASN A 151 -5.66 2.35 9.70
CA ASN A 151 -5.29 3.57 10.43
C ASN A 151 -6.50 4.49 10.60
N ALA A 152 -7.26 4.74 9.54
CA ALA A 152 -8.48 5.55 9.61
C ALA A 152 -9.55 4.89 10.52
N ALA A 153 -9.66 3.57 10.50
CA ALA A 153 -10.55 2.82 11.37
C ALA A 153 -10.14 2.94 12.85
N TYR A 154 -8.85 2.86 13.13
CA TYR A 154 -8.32 3.01 14.48
C TYR A 154 -8.54 4.42 15.05
N LEU A 155 -8.32 5.45 14.23
CA LEU A 155 -8.52 6.85 14.62
C LEU A 155 -9.99 7.29 14.58
N GLY A 156 -10.88 6.55 13.89
CA GLY A 156 -12.26 6.97 13.64
C GLY A 156 -12.38 8.23 12.77
N SER A 157 -11.30 8.60 12.09
CA SER A 157 -11.19 9.82 11.30
C SER A 157 -10.21 9.65 10.14
N ALA A 158 -10.40 10.47 9.11
CA ALA A 158 -9.44 10.62 8.02
C ALA A 158 -8.73 11.97 8.15
N ASP A 159 -7.51 11.94 8.64
CA ASP A 159 -6.64 13.10 8.79
C ASP A 159 -5.62 13.11 7.65
N PRO A 160 -5.48 14.21 6.89
CA PRO A 160 -4.47 14.33 5.85
C PRO A 160 -3.02 14.25 6.39
N ASN A 161 -2.80 14.56 7.68
CA ASN A 161 -1.51 14.44 8.34
C ASN A 161 -1.24 13.04 8.90
N ALA A 162 -2.24 12.17 8.95
CA ALA A 162 -2.06 10.82 9.45
C ALA A 162 -1.04 10.06 8.57
N GLY A 163 -0.07 9.43 9.22
CA GLY A 163 0.93 8.64 8.52
C GLY A 163 2.20 9.39 8.14
N ILE A 164 2.34 10.68 8.46
CA ILE A 164 3.61 11.39 8.26
C ILE A 164 4.71 10.70 9.08
N GLY A 165 5.81 10.32 8.40
CA GLY A 165 6.94 9.60 9.02
C GLY A 165 6.82 8.07 9.00
N LEU A 166 5.66 7.49 8.71
CA LEU A 166 5.51 6.03 8.56
C LEU A 166 6.33 5.50 7.38
N GLU A 167 6.53 6.31 6.35
CA GLU A 167 7.40 5.98 5.22
C GLU A 167 8.83 5.70 5.67
N LEU A 168 9.37 6.53 6.56
CA LEU A 168 10.73 6.36 7.11
C LEU A 168 10.81 5.11 8.00
N ALA A 169 9.80 4.88 8.82
CA ALA A 169 9.72 3.69 9.65
C ALA A 169 9.64 2.41 8.81
N ALA A 170 8.87 2.42 7.71
CA ALA A 170 8.77 1.29 6.79
C ALA A 170 10.10 1.02 6.07
N ILE A 171 10.79 2.07 5.60
CA ILE A 171 12.11 1.96 4.98
C ILE A 171 13.12 1.40 6.00
N ALA A 172 13.15 1.94 7.22
CA ALA A 172 14.02 1.45 8.27
C ALA A 172 13.77 -0.03 8.58
N ALA A 173 12.52 -0.44 8.71
CA ALA A 173 12.16 -1.84 8.95
C ALA A 173 12.62 -2.76 7.81
N ALA A 174 12.47 -2.34 6.55
CA ALA A 174 12.91 -3.11 5.39
C ALA A 174 14.45 -3.25 5.36
N VAL A 175 15.18 -2.16 5.62
CA VAL A 175 16.66 -2.17 5.64
C VAL A 175 17.19 -3.02 6.79
N ILE A 176 16.63 -2.89 8.00
CA ILE A 176 16.99 -3.73 9.15
C ILE A 176 16.67 -5.22 8.84
N GLY A 177 15.59 -5.49 8.08
CA GLY A 177 15.23 -6.82 7.59
C GLY A 177 16.19 -7.38 6.52
N GLY A 178 17.22 -6.64 6.12
CA GLY A 178 18.26 -7.09 5.19
C GLY A 178 18.01 -6.73 3.72
N THR A 179 17.02 -5.88 3.43
CA THR A 179 16.74 -5.44 2.05
C THR A 179 17.73 -4.34 1.64
N SER A 180 18.44 -4.52 0.51
CA SER A 180 19.30 -3.49 -0.06
C SER A 180 18.46 -2.36 -0.69
N LEU A 181 18.84 -1.11 -0.45
CA LEU A 181 18.25 0.05 -1.15
C LEU A 181 18.76 0.24 -2.57
N LEU A 182 19.88 -0.39 -2.88
CA LEU A 182 20.54 -0.27 -4.19
C LEU A 182 20.18 -1.41 -5.16
N GLY A 183 19.43 -2.40 -4.69
CA GLY A 183 19.08 -3.60 -5.45
C GLY A 183 19.98 -4.77 -5.18
#